data_a8bfb43a6edfe3a46dca21c4c77ac358
#
_entry.id   a8bfb43a6edfe3a46dca21c4c77ac358
#
_cell.length_a   1.000
_cell.length_b   1.000
_cell.length_c   1.000
_cell.angle_alpha   90.00
_cell.angle_beta   90.00
_cell.angle_gamma   90.00
#
_symmetry.space_group_name_H-M   'P 1'
#
loop_
_entity.id
_entity.type
_entity.pdbx_description
1 polymer ?
#
loop_
_entity_poly.entity_id
_entity_poly.type
_entity_poly.pdbx_seq_one_letter_code
_entity_poly.pdbx_strand_id
1 'polypeptide(L)'
;MSFFESEIVQQEAKQIFEDYQSLLQLGSKYGQFDREGKKIFIDQMETMMERYRIFMKRFELSEDFAAKMTVEQLKTHLSQFGMTPQQMFDQMHLTLERMKSEVEKQS
;
A
#
# COMPACT_ATOMS: atom_id res chain seq x y z
N MET A 1 -23.92 -12.90 -1.41
CA MET A 1 -23.41 -11.54 -1.58
C MET A 1 -22.01 -11.59 -2.16
N SER A 2 -21.76 -10.83 -3.20
CA SER A 2 -20.42 -10.80 -3.78
C SER A 2 -19.43 -10.05 -2.90
N PHE A 3 -18.13 -10.23 -3.17
CA PHE A 3 -17.07 -9.54 -2.44
C PHE A 3 -17.29 -8.03 -2.42
N PHE A 4 -17.63 -7.43 -3.58
CA PHE A 4 -17.81 -5.99 -3.68
C PHE A 4 -19.09 -5.47 -3.04
N GLU A 5 -20.08 -6.34 -2.84
CA GLU A 5 -21.35 -5.93 -2.24
C GLU A 5 -21.29 -5.92 -0.72
N SER A 6 -20.23 -6.47 -0.13
CA SER A 6 -20.07 -6.46 1.32
C SER A 6 -19.78 -5.04 1.81
N GLU A 7 -20.57 -4.56 2.76
CA GLU A 7 -20.34 -3.26 3.38
C GLU A 7 -18.97 -3.20 4.07
N ILE A 8 -18.57 -4.32 4.68
CA ILE A 8 -17.28 -4.40 5.37
C ILE A 8 -16.13 -4.16 4.38
N VAL A 9 -16.21 -4.81 3.20
CA VAL A 9 -15.18 -4.65 2.17
C VAL A 9 -15.16 -3.22 1.63
N GLN A 10 -16.32 -2.64 1.39
CA GLN A 10 -16.42 -1.27 0.88
C GLN A 10 -15.85 -0.27 1.88
N GLN A 11 -16.17 -0.45 3.17
CA GLN A 11 -15.63 0.41 4.22
C GLN A 11 -14.13 0.25 4.36
N GLU A 12 -13.63 -0.98 4.28
CA GLU A 12 -12.19 -1.25 4.35
C GLU A 12 -11.46 -0.60 3.19
N ALA A 13 -11.98 -0.70 1.97
CA ALA A 13 -11.39 -0.07 0.80
C ALA A 13 -11.33 1.44 0.96
N LYS A 14 -12.44 2.03 1.43
CA LYS A 14 -12.51 3.48 1.66
C LYS A 14 -11.50 3.92 2.70
N GLN A 15 -11.39 3.18 3.79
CA GLN A 15 -10.46 3.52 4.87
C GLN A 15 -9.01 3.44 4.39
N ILE A 16 -8.67 2.39 3.63
CA ILE A 16 -7.33 2.24 3.08
C ILE A 16 -7.00 3.42 2.16
N PHE A 17 -7.95 3.82 1.31
CA PHE A 17 -7.77 4.93 0.38
C PHE A 17 -7.54 6.25 1.13
N GLU A 18 -8.36 6.52 2.14
CA GLU A 18 -8.24 7.74 2.95
C GLU A 18 -6.92 7.79 3.70
N ASP A 19 -6.52 6.66 4.30
CA ASP A 19 -5.26 6.57 5.03
C ASP A 19 -4.07 6.76 4.09
N TYR A 20 -4.15 6.19 2.89
CA TYR A 20 -3.10 6.35 1.88
C TYR A 20 -2.94 7.82 1.49
N GLN A 21 -4.05 8.52 1.25
CA GLN A 21 -3.98 9.93 0.91
C GLN A 21 -3.41 10.77 2.04
N SER A 22 -3.81 10.48 3.27
CA SER A 22 -3.27 11.17 4.45
C SER A 22 -1.76 10.98 4.57
N LEU A 23 -1.29 9.75 4.33
CA LEU A 23 0.14 9.44 4.40
C LEU A 23 0.92 10.10 3.26
N LEU A 24 0.32 10.21 2.06
CA LEU A 24 0.97 10.93 0.96
C LEU A 24 1.16 12.41 1.32
N GLN A 25 0.16 13.03 1.94
CA GLN A 25 0.27 14.42 2.37
C GLN A 25 1.36 14.59 3.41
N LEU A 26 1.42 13.69 4.39
CA LEU A 26 2.49 13.71 5.39
C LEU A 26 3.86 13.46 4.75
N GLY A 27 3.90 12.56 3.79
CA GLY A 27 5.15 12.21 3.11
C GLY A 27 5.79 13.35 2.36
N SER A 28 4.99 14.32 1.92
CA SER A 28 5.52 15.51 1.24
C SER A 28 6.39 16.36 2.17
N LYS A 29 6.25 16.18 3.47
CA LYS A 29 7.01 16.91 4.49
C LYS A 29 8.03 16.03 5.21
N TYR A 30 8.25 14.83 4.70
CA TYR A 30 9.12 13.84 5.36
C TYR A 30 10.51 14.38 5.66
N GLY A 31 11.09 15.13 4.74
CA GLY A 31 12.43 15.70 4.93
C GLY A 31 12.52 16.70 6.08
N GLN A 32 11.37 17.24 6.53
CA GLN A 32 11.31 18.20 7.63
C GLN A 32 11.09 17.52 8.99
N PHE A 33 10.79 16.22 8.99
CA PHE A 33 10.55 15.50 10.23
C PHE A 33 11.86 15.27 10.98
N ASP A 34 11.79 15.29 12.31
CA ASP A 34 12.90 14.82 13.14
C ASP A 34 12.99 13.29 13.05
N ARG A 35 13.97 12.71 13.73
CA ARG A 35 14.21 11.26 13.68
C ARG A 35 13.00 10.48 14.12
N GLU A 36 12.37 10.86 15.23
CA GLU A 36 11.20 10.15 15.75
C GLU A 36 10.01 10.27 14.79
N GLY A 37 9.79 11.45 14.21
CA GLY A 37 8.74 11.65 13.22
C GLY A 37 8.93 10.80 12.00
N LYS A 38 10.17 10.65 11.52
CA LYS A 38 10.48 9.79 10.39
C LYS A 38 10.19 8.33 10.70
N LYS A 39 10.55 7.87 11.90
CA LYS A 39 10.26 6.50 12.32
C LYS A 39 8.77 6.23 12.37
N ILE A 40 8.00 7.14 12.93
CA ILE A 40 6.55 7.01 13.02
C ILE A 40 5.96 6.93 11.60
N PHE A 41 6.41 7.80 10.70
CA PHE A 41 5.93 7.78 9.32
C PHE A 41 6.23 6.45 8.63
N ILE A 42 7.44 5.94 8.79
CA ILE A 42 7.84 4.66 8.18
C ILE A 42 6.99 3.52 8.73
N ASP A 43 6.76 3.49 10.04
CA ASP A 43 5.93 2.46 10.66
C ASP A 43 4.50 2.50 10.13
N GLN A 44 3.94 3.69 9.96
CA GLN A 44 2.60 3.85 9.40
C GLN A 44 2.54 3.40 7.94
N MET A 45 3.56 3.70 7.16
CA MET A 45 3.64 3.23 5.78
C MET A 45 3.75 1.71 5.69
N GLU A 46 4.54 1.09 6.55
CA GLU A 46 4.65 -0.37 6.60
C GLU A 46 3.31 -1.01 6.94
N THR A 47 2.61 -0.47 7.91
CA THR A 47 1.28 -0.97 8.30
C THR A 47 0.29 -0.82 7.15
N MET A 48 0.30 0.33 6.49
CA MET A 48 -0.57 0.58 5.34
C MET A 48 -0.30 -0.39 4.20
N MET A 49 0.97 -0.61 3.88
CA MET A 49 1.36 -1.55 2.83
C MET A 49 0.87 -2.96 3.13
N GLU A 50 0.98 -3.40 4.39
CA GLU A 50 0.52 -4.72 4.78
C GLU A 50 -0.99 -4.84 4.66
N ARG A 51 -1.73 -3.82 5.08
CA ARG A 51 -3.19 -3.79 4.93
C ARG A 51 -3.58 -3.85 3.45
N TYR A 52 -2.89 -3.08 2.61
CA TYR A 52 -3.16 -3.05 1.18
C TYR A 52 -2.86 -4.40 0.55
N ARG A 53 -1.75 -5.03 0.93
CA ARG A 53 -1.37 -6.34 0.41
C ARG A 53 -2.41 -7.40 0.76
N ILE A 54 -2.88 -7.41 1.99
CA ILE A 54 -3.92 -8.34 2.45
C ILE A 54 -5.22 -8.10 1.68
N PHE A 55 -5.59 -6.84 1.51
CA PHE A 55 -6.80 -6.47 0.78
C PHE A 55 -6.73 -6.95 -0.68
N MET A 56 -5.59 -6.72 -1.34
CA MET A 56 -5.39 -7.16 -2.72
C MET A 56 -5.44 -8.69 -2.84
N LYS A 57 -4.95 -9.39 -1.83
CA LYS A 57 -5.03 -10.85 -1.81
C LYS A 57 -6.46 -11.33 -1.79
N ARG A 58 -7.31 -10.65 -1.05
CA ARG A 58 -8.75 -10.95 -1.04
C ARG A 58 -9.38 -10.75 -2.42
N PHE A 59 -8.96 -9.69 -3.14
CA PHE A 59 -9.40 -9.48 -4.52
C PHE A 59 -9.00 -10.65 -5.41
N GLU A 60 -7.75 -11.09 -5.32
CA GLU A 60 -7.24 -12.18 -6.15
C GLU A 60 -7.96 -13.50 -5.90
N LEU A 61 -8.35 -13.74 -4.65
CA LEU A 61 -9.04 -14.98 -4.26
C LEU A 61 -10.53 -14.91 -4.46
N SER A 62 -11.08 -13.77 -4.83
CA SER A 62 -12.53 -13.59 -5.00
C SER A 62 -13.01 -14.28 -6.28
N GLU A 63 -14.21 -14.86 -6.21
CA GLU A 63 -14.92 -15.38 -7.37
C GLU A 63 -15.66 -14.29 -8.13
N ASP A 64 -15.72 -13.09 -7.59
CA ASP A 64 -16.44 -11.97 -8.18
C ASP A 64 -15.75 -11.52 -9.47
N PHE A 65 -16.55 -11.40 -10.54
CA PHE A 65 -16.02 -11.01 -11.87
C PHE A 65 -15.39 -9.63 -11.83
N ALA A 66 -16.01 -8.68 -11.14
CA ALA A 66 -15.48 -7.32 -11.05
C ALA A 66 -14.15 -7.29 -10.30
N ALA A 67 -14.02 -8.11 -9.25
CA ALA A 67 -12.75 -8.22 -8.54
C ALA A 67 -11.65 -8.77 -9.44
N LYS A 68 -11.97 -9.83 -10.20
CA LYS A 68 -11.01 -10.42 -11.14
C LYS A 68 -10.59 -9.43 -12.20
N MET A 69 -11.54 -8.67 -12.74
CA MET A 69 -11.24 -7.63 -13.75
C MET A 69 -10.32 -6.56 -13.18
N THR A 70 -10.57 -6.13 -11.95
CA THR A 70 -9.75 -5.11 -11.30
C THR A 70 -8.30 -5.58 -11.17
N VAL A 71 -8.10 -6.82 -10.74
CA VAL A 71 -6.75 -7.41 -10.62
C VAL A 71 -6.08 -7.47 -11.99
N GLU A 72 -6.80 -7.90 -13.01
CA GLU A 72 -6.24 -7.98 -14.36
C GLU A 72 -5.87 -6.62 -14.92
N GLN A 73 -6.67 -5.60 -14.66
CA GLN A 73 -6.36 -4.23 -15.07
C GLN A 73 -5.09 -3.73 -14.37
N LEU A 74 -4.93 -4.04 -13.08
CA LEU A 74 -3.72 -3.66 -12.36
C LEU A 74 -2.50 -4.36 -12.94
N LYS A 75 -2.60 -5.66 -13.21
CA LYS A 75 -1.50 -6.43 -13.81
C LYS A 75 -1.11 -5.86 -15.18
N THR A 76 -2.10 -5.53 -16.01
CA THR A 76 -1.86 -4.95 -17.32
C THR A 76 -1.17 -3.60 -17.21
N HIS A 77 -1.66 -2.75 -16.31
CA HIS A 77 -1.06 -1.44 -16.09
C HIS A 77 0.40 -1.54 -15.66
N LEU A 78 0.68 -2.41 -14.68
CA LEU A 78 2.04 -2.59 -14.17
C LEU A 78 2.96 -3.24 -15.22
N SER A 79 2.42 -4.10 -16.08
CA SER A 79 3.24 -4.77 -17.12
C SER A 79 3.81 -3.77 -18.12
N GLN A 80 3.16 -2.63 -18.31
CA GLN A 80 3.67 -1.55 -19.15
C GLN A 80 4.99 -0.98 -18.62
N PHE A 81 5.22 -1.12 -17.32
CA PHE A 81 6.46 -0.71 -16.66
C PHE A 81 7.39 -1.90 -16.39
N GLY A 82 7.09 -3.07 -16.96
CA GLY A 82 7.89 -4.27 -16.74
C GLY A 82 7.78 -4.83 -15.33
N MET A 83 6.64 -4.64 -14.69
CA MET A 83 6.48 -4.94 -13.26
C MET A 83 5.22 -5.78 -13.01
N THR A 84 5.29 -6.66 -12.02
CA THR A 84 4.13 -7.37 -11.48
C THR A 84 3.69 -6.71 -10.16
N PRO A 85 2.45 -6.97 -9.69
CA PRO A 85 2.04 -6.47 -8.37
C PRO A 85 2.99 -6.91 -7.25
N GLN A 86 3.48 -8.16 -7.29
CA GLN A 86 4.42 -8.64 -6.28
C GLN A 86 5.72 -7.85 -6.31
N GLN A 87 6.24 -7.57 -7.50
CA GLN A 87 7.46 -6.78 -7.65
C GLN A 87 7.26 -5.36 -7.14
N MET A 88 6.08 -4.79 -7.36
CA MET A 88 5.76 -3.46 -6.84
C MET A 88 5.85 -3.43 -5.31
N PHE A 89 5.21 -4.40 -4.65
CA PHE A 89 5.25 -4.49 -3.19
C PHE A 89 6.67 -4.74 -2.69
N ASP A 90 7.42 -5.60 -3.38
CA ASP A 90 8.81 -5.89 -2.99
C ASP A 90 9.66 -4.62 -3.06
N GLN A 91 9.50 -3.81 -4.11
CA GLN A 91 10.24 -2.56 -4.24
C GLN A 91 9.85 -1.55 -3.17
N MET A 92 8.56 -1.44 -2.86
CA MET A 92 8.10 -0.55 -1.79
C MET A 92 8.68 -0.99 -0.46
N HIS A 93 8.69 -2.30 -0.19
CA HIS A 93 9.27 -2.85 1.02
C HIS A 93 10.76 -2.50 1.14
N LEU A 94 11.51 -2.71 0.06
CA LEU A 94 12.94 -2.39 0.03
C LEU A 94 13.19 -0.91 0.26
N THR A 95 12.36 -0.05 -0.32
CA THR A 95 12.47 1.39 -0.13
C THR A 95 12.28 1.77 1.34
N LEU A 96 11.26 1.19 1.98
CA LEU A 96 11.00 1.46 3.40
C LEU A 96 12.12 0.92 4.29
N GLU A 97 12.67 -0.24 3.96
CA GLU A 97 13.81 -0.79 4.70
C GLU A 97 15.02 0.12 4.59
N ARG A 98 15.27 0.70 3.42
CA ARG A 98 16.36 1.66 3.21
C ARG A 98 16.14 2.91 4.04
N MET A 99 14.91 3.46 4.00
CA MET A 99 14.57 4.65 4.78
C MET A 99 14.77 4.39 6.28
N LYS A 100 14.34 3.22 6.74
CA LYS A 100 14.47 2.82 8.13
C LYS A 100 15.95 2.74 8.55
N SER A 101 16.76 2.14 7.70
CA SER A 101 18.20 2.03 7.95
C SER A 101 18.85 3.42 8.03
N GLU A 102 18.49 4.32 7.11
CA GLU A 102 19.05 5.67 7.11
C GLU A 102 18.65 6.45 8.35
N VAL A 103 17.40 6.31 8.79
CA VAL A 103 16.93 6.99 10.00
C VAL A 103 17.67 6.47 11.23
N GLU A 104 17.93 5.16 11.31
CA GLU A 104 18.66 4.57 12.43
C GLU A 104 20.09 5.10 12.52
N LYS A 105 20.68 5.51 11.40
CA LYS A 105 22.02 6.08 11.36
C LYS A 105 22.06 7.55 11.74
N GLN A 106 20.92 8.20 11.80
CA GLN A 106 20.85 9.60 12.22
C GLN A 106 21.10 9.69 13.73
N SER A 107 21.98 10.56 14.10
CA SER A 107 22.28 10.82 15.51
C SER A 107 21.45 11.95 16.05
#